data_fe315155d2c4920cb6ac02be62d1fcb1
#
_entry.id   fe315155d2c4920cb6ac02be62d1fcb1
#
_cell.length_a   1.000
_cell.length_b   1.000
_cell.length_c   1.000
_cell.angle_alpha   90.00
_cell.angle_beta   90.00
_cell.angle_gamma   90.00
#
_symmetry.space_group_name_H-M   'P 1'
#
loop_
_entity.id
_entity.type
_entity.pdbx_description
1 polymer ?
#
loop_
_entity_poly.entity_id
_entity_poly.type
_entity_poly.pdbx_seq_one_letter_code
_entity_poly.pdbx_strand_id
1 'polypeptide(L)'
;LSRKRFLPVFINEEGRPFMPTAKRVWDLLLTETVDVLAVTGAEESVKWFEASHAAASTQGERIFTELLTEHRARLKEERERAVYAFEARGQAIGRIGLPAVREHRRKRLQQEHDARMAALDDMEASVPDLNAVMMVRVGGDA
;
A
#
# COMPACT_ATOMS: atom_id res chain seq x y z
N LEU A 1 5.29 4.42 5.86
CA LEU A 1 4.90 4.95 4.53
C LEU A 1 3.57 4.33 4.13
N SER A 2 2.49 5.10 4.20
CA SER A 2 1.18 4.66 3.71
C SER A 2 1.13 4.84 2.18
N ARG A 3 0.92 3.77 1.44
CA ARG A 3 0.62 3.83 0.00
C ARG A 3 -0.87 3.64 -0.19
N LYS A 4 -1.49 4.57 -0.91
CA LYS A 4 -2.91 4.52 -1.25
C LYS A 4 -3.03 4.27 -2.75
N ARG A 5 -3.95 3.38 -3.14
CA ARG A 5 -4.36 3.18 -4.52
C ARG A 5 -5.88 3.20 -4.59
N PHE A 6 -6.41 3.81 -5.63
CA PHE A 6 -7.83 3.69 -5.94
C PHE A 6 -8.05 2.45 -6.80
N LEU A 7 -9.04 1.67 -6.43
CA LEU A 7 -9.46 0.48 -7.13
C LEU A 7 -10.89 0.68 -7.60
N PRO A 8 -11.12 1.02 -8.87
CA PRO A 8 -12.47 1.04 -9.43
C PRO A 8 -12.94 -0.40 -9.65
N VAL A 9 -14.12 -0.72 -9.13
CA VAL A 9 -14.77 -2.01 -9.30
C VAL A 9 -16.13 -1.78 -9.94
N PHE A 10 -16.45 -2.54 -10.96
CA PHE A 10 -17.77 -2.56 -11.58
C PHE A 10 -18.37 -3.97 -11.41
N ILE A 11 -19.60 -4.02 -10.96
CA ILE A 11 -20.40 -5.25 -10.93
C ILE A 11 -21.67 -5.06 -11.74
N ASN A 12 -22.10 -6.08 -12.45
CA ASN A 12 -23.39 -6.07 -13.14
C ASN A 12 -24.53 -6.41 -12.19
N GLU A 13 -25.78 -6.43 -12.69
CA GLU A 13 -26.97 -6.79 -11.93
C GLU A 13 -26.95 -8.21 -11.34
N GLU A 14 -26.13 -9.10 -11.89
CA GLU A 14 -25.91 -10.45 -11.38
C GLU A 14 -24.81 -10.51 -10.30
N GLY A 15 -24.19 -9.36 -9.96
CA GLY A 15 -23.09 -9.28 -9.01
C GLY A 15 -21.73 -9.71 -9.56
N ARG A 16 -21.60 -9.90 -10.88
CA ARG A 16 -20.33 -10.31 -11.51
C ARG A 16 -19.42 -9.13 -11.73
N PRO A 17 -18.13 -9.22 -11.37
CA PRO A 17 -17.17 -8.14 -11.57
C PRO A 17 -16.67 -8.07 -13.02
N PHE A 18 -16.57 -6.85 -13.56
CA PHE A 18 -16.04 -6.55 -14.88
C PHE A 18 -14.99 -5.42 -14.77
N MET A 19 -13.73 -5.76 -14.61
CA MET A 19 -12.66 -4.79 -14.39
C MET A 19 -12.39 -3.83 -15.55
N PRO A 20 -12.40 -4.26 -16.84
CA PRO A 20 -12.26 -3.34 -17.96
C PRO A 20 -13.39 -2.29 -18.01
N THR A 21 -14.61 -2.70 -17.67
CA THR A 21 -15.77 -1.80 -17.60
C THR A 21 -15.63 -0.80 -16.47
N ALA A 22 -15.11 -1.20 -15.31
CA ALA A 22 -14.87 -0.31 -14.19
C ALA A 22 -14.01 0.89 -14.56
N LYS A 23 -12.91 0.65 -15.25
CA LYS A 23 -12.03 1.73 -15.72
C LYS A 23 -12.73 2.63 -16.74
N ARG A 24 -13.41 2.04 -17.71
CA ARG A 24 -14.13 2.80 -18.74
C ARG A 24 -15.22 3.68 -18.15
N VAL A 25 -16.03 3.15 -17.24
CA VAL A 25 -17.08 3.92 -16.55
C VAL A 25 -16.47 5.05 -15.74
N TRP A 26 -15.38 4.78 -15.04
CA TRP A 26 -14.67 5.81 -14.28
C TRP A 26 -14.16 6.96 -15.19
N ASP A 27 -13.55 6.62 -16.30
CA ASP A 27 -13.07 7.61 -17.28
C ASP A 27 -14.24 8.45 -17.86
N LEU A 28 -15.37 7.81 -18.16
CA LEU A 28 -16.59 8.51 -18.62
C LEU A 28 -17.14 9.46 -17.56
N LEU A 29 -17.22 9.04 -16.30
CA LEU A 29 -17.68 9.88 -15.18
C LEU A 29 -16.80 11.12 -14.97
N LEU A 30 -15.53 11.06 -15.35
CA LEU A 30 -14.61 12.19 -15.24
C LEU A 30 -14.63 13.14 -16.45
N THR A 31 -15.05 12.65 -17.62
CA THR A 31 -14.92 13.40 -18.89
C THR A 31 -16.26 13.91 -19.43
N GLU A 32 -17.35 13.25 -19.09
CA GLU A 32 -18.65 13.59 -19.62
C GLU A 32 -19.57 14.24 -18.56
N THR A 33 -20.52 15.03 -19.05
CA THR A 33 -21.59 15.58 -18.20
C THR A 33 -22.57 14.44 -17.91
N VAL A 34 -22.69 14.05 -16.66
CA VAL A 34 -23.61 13.00 -16.22
C VAL A 34 -24.64 13.61 -15.27
N ASP A 35 -25.88 13.18 -15.39
CA ASP A 35 -26.91 13.53 -14.42
C ASP A 35 -26.76 12.67 -13.16
N VAL A 36 -26.60 13.34 -12.03
CA VAL A 36 -26.48 12.66 -10.73
C VAL A 36 -27.83 12.70 -10.04
N LEU A 37 -28.45 11.53 -9.90
CA LEU A 37 -29.69 11.37 -9.19
C LEU A 37 -29.41 10.89 -7.75
N ALA A 38 -30.19 11.39 -6.79
CA ALA A 38 -30.09 10.91 -5.41
C ALA A 38 -30.55 9.45 -5.33
N VAL A 39 -29.75 8.59 -4.72
CA VAL A 39 -30.09 7.17 -4.53
C VAL A 39 -31.11 7.03 -3.42
N THR A 40 -32.25 6.43 -3.74
CA THR A 40 -33.29 6.06 -2.80
C THR A 40 -33.37 4.54 -2.70
N GLY A 41 -33.22 4.00 -1.51
CA GLY A 41 -33.38 2.55 -1.24
C GLY A 41 -32.21 1.97 -0.43
N ALA A 42 -32.33 2.03 0.91
CA ALA A 42 -31.26 1.55 1.80
C ALA A 42 -31.00 0.06 1.70
N GLU A 43 -32.04 -0.77 1.57
CA GLU A 43 -31.88 -2.24 1.59
C GLU A 43 -31.20 -2.79 0.33
N GLU A 44 -31.57 -2.29 -0.86
CA GLU A 44 -30.88 -2.65 -2.10
C GLU A 44 -29.42 -2.19 -2.09
N SER A 45 -29.14 -1.03 -1.52
CA SER A 45 -27.80 -0.47 -1.44
C SER A 45 -26.84 -1.34 -0.61
N VAL A 46 -27.32 -1.96 0.47
CA VAL A 46 -26.50 -2.87 1.30
C VAL A 46 -26.06 -4.09 0.50
N LYS A 47 -26.98 -4.75 -0.19
CA LYS A 47 -26.68 -5.91 -1.03
C LYS A 47 -25.63 -5.62 -2.10
N TRP A 48 -25.79 -4.50 -2.79
CA TRP A 48 -24.84 -4.07 -3.82
C TRP A 48 -23.49 -3.67 -3.24
N PHE A 49 -23.50 -3.05 -2.06
CA PHE A 49 -22.27 -2.75 -1.34
C PHE A 49 -21.50 -4.00 -0.96
N GLU A 50 -22.17 -5.00 -0.40
CA GLU A 50 -21.53 -6.27 -0.01
C GLU A 50 -20.93 -6.99 -1.23
N ALA A 51 -21.66 -7.08 -2.34
CA ALA A 51 -21.17 -7.68 -3.57
C ALA A 51 -19.97 -6.91 -4.15
N SER A 52 -20.04 -5.59 -4.16
CA SER A 52 -18.94 -4.72 -4.63
C SER A 52 -17.71 -4.83 -3.72
N HIS A 53 -17.92 -4.88 -2.41
CA HIS A 53 -16.85 -5.02 -1.43
C HIS A 53 -16.16 -6.39 -1.55
N ALA A 54 -16.92 -7.49 -1.75
CA ALA A 54 -16.35 -8.80 -1.98
C ALA A 54 -15.49 -8.84 -3.27
N ALA A 55 -15.99 -8.26 -4.36
CA ALA A 55 -15.26 -8.13 -5.61
C ALA A 55 -13.99 -7.27 -5.44
N ALA A 56 -14.09 -6.15 -4.70
CA ALA A 56 -12.96 -5.27 -4.40
C ALA A 56 -11.93 -5.97 -3.53
N SER A 57 -12.33 -6.77 -2.54
CA SER A 57 -11.43 -7.54 -1.69
C SER A 57 -10.61 -8.53 -2.51
N THR A 58 -11.26 -9.28 -3.40
CA THR A 58 -10.57 -10.26 -4.27
C THR A 58 -9.56 -9.59 -5.20
N GLN A 59 -9.91 -8.46 -5.81
CA GLN A 59 -9.00 -7.73 -6.69
C GLN A 59 -7.91 -7.00 -5.89
N GLY A 60 -8.28 -6.46 -4.73
CA GLY A 60 -7.37 -5.77 -3.82
C GLY A 60 -6.27 -6.68 -3.28
N GLU A 61 -6.59 -7.94 -2.99
CA GLU A 61 -5.63 -8.94 -2.53
C GLU A 61 -4.49 -9.16 -3.53
N ARG A 62 -4.80 -9.24 -4.81
CA ARG A 62 -3.78 -9.33 -5.86
C ARG A 62 -2.88 -8.11 -5.90
N ILE A 63 -3.47 -6.92 -5.89
CA ILE A 63 -2.71 -5.66 -5.90
C ILE A 63 -1.86 -5.54 -4.62
N PHE A 64 -2.42 -5.94 -3.48
CA PHE A 64 -1.69 -5.96 -2.23
C PHE A 64 -0.47 -6.88 -2.28
N THR A 65 -0.63 -8.08 -2.83
CA THR A 65 0.47 -9.05 -2.98
C THR A 65 1.60 -8.49 -3.86
N GLU A 66 1.26 -7.85 -4.97
CA GLU A 66 2.23 -7.18 -5.83
C GLU A 66 2.98 -6.07 -5.08
N LEU A 67 2.24 -5.19 -4.39
CA LEU A 67 2.81 -4.09 -3.60
C LEU A 67 3.68 -4.58 -2.43
N LEU A 68 3.26 -5.67 -1.78
CA LEU A 68 4.00 -6.28 -0.68
C LEU A 68 5.33 -6.86 -1.17
N THR A 69 5.32 -7.50 -2.33
CA THR A 69 6.53 -8.04 -2.96
C THR A 69 7.53 -6.93 -3.28
N GLU A 70 7.07 -5.84 -3.92
CA GLU A 70 7.90 -4.67 -4.18
C GLU A 70 8.42 -4.01 -2.88
N HIS A 71 7.57 -3.95 -1.86
CA HIS A 71 7.94 -3.37 -0.57
C HIS A 71 9.03 -4.20 0.13
N ARG A 72 8.88 -5.52 0.17
CA ARG A 72 9.88 -6.44 0.73
C ARG A 72 11.21 -6.39 0.00
N ALA A 73 11.18 -6.34 -1.33
CA ALA A 73 12.40 -6.19 -2.12
C ALA A 73 13.14 -4.90 -1.76
N ARG A 74 12.41 -3.79 -1.60
CA ARG A 74 12.97 -2.50 -1.20
C ARG A 74 13.52 -2.50 0.21
N LEU A 75 12.81 -3.11 1.17
CA LEU A 75 13.32 -3.26 2.54
C LEU A 75 14.59 -4.10 2.59
N LYS A 76 14.68 -5.15 1.78
CA LYS A 76 15.90 -5.96 1.64
C LYS A 76 17.08 -5.11 1.19
N GLU A 77 16.92 -4.32 0.12
CA GLU A 77 17.97 -3.40 -0.34
C GLU A 77 18.38 -2.38 0.74
N GLU A 78 17.42 -1.83 1.48
CA GLU A 78 17.69 -0.89 2.57
C GLU A 78 18.47 -1.56 3.72
N ARG A 79 18.16 -2.81 4.05
CA ARG A 79 18.92 -3.59 5.04
C ARG A 79 20.35 -3.82 4.57
N GLU A 80 20.54 -4.25 3.32
CA GLU A 80 21.87 -4.47 2.75
C GLU A 80 22.71 -3.17 2.76
N ARG A 81 22.10 -2.04 2.40
CA ARG A 81 22.76 -0.72 2.47
C ARG A 81 23.11 -0.33 3.92
N ALA A 82 22.22 -0.60 4.88
CA ALA A 82 22.47 -0.30 6.29
C ALA A 82 23.64 -1.13 6.84
N VAL A 83 23.69 -2.41 6.51
CA VAL A 83 24.81 -3.31 6.90
C VAL A 83 26.12 -2.83 6.27
N TYR A 84 26.14 -2.55 4.97
CA TYR A 84 27.33 -2.05 4.29
C TYR A 84 27.85 -0.75 4.91
N ALA A 85 26.93 0.20 5.19
CA ALA A 85 27.30 1.47 5.81
C ALA A 85 27.84 1.28 7.24
N PHE A 86 27.27 0.34 7.99
CA PHE A 86 27.76 -0.01 9.32
C PHE A 86 29.18 -0.57 9.26
N GLU A 87 29.45 -1.52 8.39
CA GLU A 87 30.78 -2.12 8.21
C GLU A 87 31.84 -1.08 7.79
N ALA A 88 31.51 -0.24 6.78
CA ALA A 88 32.40 0.80 6.31
C ALA A 88 32.76 1.82 7.41
N ARG A 89 31.75 2.27 8.18
CA ARG A 89 31.96 3.17 9.33
C ARG A 89 32.73 2.46 10.46
N GLY A 90 32.47 1.18 10.70
CA GLY A 90 33.21 0.37 11.67
C GLY A 90 34.70 0.27 11.36
N GLN A 91 35.04 0.05 10.08
CA GLN A 91 36.43 0.05 9.62
C GLN A 91 37.10 1.41 9.81
N ALA A 92 36.41 2.50 9.50
CA ALA A 92 36.91 3.86 9.71
C ALA A 92 37.18 4.14 11.20
N ILE A 93 36.25 3.72 12.08
CA ILE A 93 36.41 3.86 13.54
C ILE A 93 37.61 3.01 14.04
N GLY A 94 37.84 1.84 13.44
CA GLY A 94 38.97 0.97 13.80
C GLY A 94 40.35 1.64 13.65
N ARG A 95 40.47 2.62 12.75
CA ARG A 95 41.71 3.38 12.49
C ARG A 95 41.98 4.50 13.50
N ILE A 96 41.06 4.75 14.43
CA ILE A 96 41.23 5.79 15.46
C ILE A 96 42.26 5.30 16.51
N GLY A 97 43.33 6.05 16.69
CA GLY A 97 44.43 5.68 17.59
C GLY A 97 44.08 5.73 19.06
N LEU A 98 43.12 6.57 19.50
CA LEU A 98 42.70 6.75 20.88
C LEU A 98 41.68 5.68 21.30
N PRO A 99 42.06 4.72 22.20
CA PRO A 99 41.18 3.60 22.55
C PRO A 99 39.82 4.02 23.11
N ALA A 100 39.78 4.98 24.02
CA ALA A 100 38.54 5.45 24.64
C ALA A 100 37.58 6.09 23.63
N VAL A 101 38.12 6.88 22.68
CA VAL A 101 37.32 7.51 21.62
C VAL A 101 36.80 6.45 20.65
N ARG A 102 37.62 5.50 20.29
CA ARG A 102 37.25 4.38 19.42
C ARG A 102 36.12 3.57 20.02
N GLU A 103 36.21 3.22 21.31
CA GLU A 103 35.20 2.44 22.02
C GLU A 103 33.86 3.21 22.10
N HIS A 104 33.92 4.50 22.46
CA HIS A 104 32.71 5.33 22.50
C HIS A 104 32.02 5.41 21.13
N ARG A 105 32.80 5.66 20.05
CA ARG A 105 32.24 5.74 18.70
C ARG A 105 31.69 4.40 18.20
N ARG A 106 32.33 3.30 18.56
CA ARG A 106 31.86 1.95 18.21
C ARG A 106 30.53 1.65 18.87
N LYS A 107 30.39 1.97 20.16
CA LYS A 107 29.14 1.79 20.90
C LYS A 107 28.01 2.62 20.31
N ARG A 108 28.29 3.88 19.96
CA ARG A 108 27.30 4.75 19.32
C ARG A 108 26.89 4.23 17.93
N LEU A 109 27.83 3.79 17.11
CA LEU A 109 27.56 3.21 15.80
C LEU A 109 26.66 1.96 15.92
N GLN A 110 26.94 1.10 16.92
CA GLN A 110 26.09 -0.07 17.17
C GLN A 110 24.66 0.33 17.53
N GLN A 111 24.48 1.31 18.41
CA GLN A 111 23.15 1.80 18.78
C GLN A 111 22.39 2.39 17.57
N GLU A 112 23.08 3.16 16.70
CA GLU A 112 22.50 3.71 15.49
C GLU A 112 22.08 2.60 14.50
N HIS A 113 22.90 1.55 14.38
CA HIS A 113 22.61 0.39 13.54
C HIS A 113 21.40 -0.39 14.04
N ASP A 114 21.39 -0.72 15.34
CA ASP A 114 20.29 -1.49 15.96
C ASP A 114 18.96 -0.75 15.84
N ALA A 115 18.97 0.57 16.08
CA ALA A 115 17.77 1.41 15.91
C ALA A 115 17.31 1.44 14.43
N ARG A 116 18.24 1.48 13.47
CA ARG A 116 17.90 1.43 12.03
C ARG A 116 17.31 0.09 11.64
N MET A 117 17.87 -1.02 12.13
CA MET A 117 17.37 -2.36 11.84
C MET A 117 15.97 -2.56 12.44
N ALA A 118 15.75 -2.17 13.70
CA ALA A 118 14.44 -2.21 14.32
C ALA A 118 13.39 -1.40 13.54
N ALA A 119 13.74 -0.21 13.07
CA ALA A 119 12.84 0.61 12.25
C ALA A 119 12.49 -0.04 10.89
N LEU A 120 13.41 -0.80 10.30
CA LEU A 120 13.16 -1.55 9.06
C LEU A 120 12.27 -2.77 9.33
N ASP A 121 12.43 -3.43 10.48
CA ASP A 121 11.59 -4.54 10.90
C ASP A 121 10.15 -4.08 11.18
N ASP A 122 9.97 -2.94 11.83
CA ASP A 122 8.65 -2.33 12.03
C ASP A 122 7.94 -1.98 10.71
N MET A 123 8.71 -1.62 9.67
CA MET A 123 8.17 -1.34 8.34
C MET A 123 7.76 -2.62 7.57
N GLU A 124 8.19 -3.79 7.98
CA GLU A 124 7.84 -5.05 7.33
C GLU A 124 6.40 -5.47 7.63
N ALA A 125 5.88 -5.11 8.81
CA ALA A 125 4.51 -5.35 9.21
C ALA A 125 3.55 -4.43 8.44
N SER A 126 3.11 -4.88 7.26
CA SER A 126 2.16 -4.14 6.43
C SER A 126 0.82 -4.85 6.41
N VAL A 127 -0.22 -4.16 6.85
CA VAL A 127 -1.60 -4.66 6.86
C VAL A 127 -2.38 -3.94 5.75
N PRO A 128 -3.07 -4.69 4.87
CA PRO A 128 -3.94 -4.07 3.87
C PRO A 128 -5.18 -3.50 4.56
N ASP A 129 -5.58 -2.33 4.13
CA ASP A 129 -6.82 -1.69 4.54
C ASP A 129 -7.61 -1.30 3.29
N LEU A 130 -8.85 -1.78 3.19
CA LEU A 130 -9.74 -1.54 2.06
C LEU A 130 -10.92 -0.70 2.52
N ASN A 131 -10.95 0.55 2.11
CA ASN A 131 -12.02 1.48 2.44
C ASN A 131 -12.81 1.86 1.21
N ALA A 132 -14.13 1.70 1.26
CA ALA A 132 -15.02 2.21 0.24
C ALA A 132 -15.03 3.75 0.30
N VAL A 133 -14.78 4.38 -0.84
CA VAL A 133 -14.79 5.85 -0.97
C VAL A 133 -16.12 6.33 -1.52
N MET A 134 -16.63 5.62 -2.54
CA MET A 134 -17.84 5.97 -3.23
C MET A 134 -18.45 4.75 -3.91
N MET A 135 -19.75 4.66 -3.95
CA MET A 135 -20.50 3.70 -4.74
C MET A 135 -21.47 4.47 -5.66
N VAL A 136 -21.47 4.14 -6.93
CA VAL A 136 -22.31 4.79 -7.94
C VAL A 136 -23.08 3.71 -8.68
N ARG A 137 -24.38 3.90 -8.83
CA ARG A 137 -25.21 3.11 -9.73
C ARG A 137 -25.26 3.81 -11.09
N VAL A 138 -24.86 3.11 -12.13
CA VAL A 138 -24.93 3.61 -13.50
C VAL A 138 -26.15 3.00 -14.16
N GLY A 139 -27.09 3.84 -14.58
CA GLY A 139 -28.24 3.48 -15.39
C GLY A 139 -28.12 4.11 -16.75
N GLY A 140 -28.59 3.45 -17.80
CA GLY A 140 -28.78 4.03 -19.12
C GLY A 140 -30.20 3.75 -19.55
N ASP A 141 -30.85 4.71 -20.19
CA ASP A 141 -32.08 4.48 -20.94
C ASP A 141 -31.72 3.58 -22.13
N ALA A 142 -32.40 2.44 -22.24
CA ALA A 142 -32.25 1.50 -23.35
C ALA A 142 -32.92 2.04 -24.63
#